data_628354c03b6ac2060890b2768a86e5da
#
_entry.id   628354c03b6ac2060890b2768a86e5da
#
_cell.length_a   1.000
_cell.length_b   1.000
_cell.length_c   1.000
_cell.angle_alpha   90.00
_cell.angle_beta   90.00
_cell.angle_gamma   90.00
#
_symmetry.space_group_name_H-M   'P 1'
#
loop_
_entity.id
_entity.type
_entity.pdbx_description
1 polymer ?
#
loop_
_entity_poly.entity_id
_entity_poly.type
_entity_poly.pdbx_seq_one_letter_code
_entity_poly.pdbx_strand_id
1 'polypeptide(L)'
;TLAKAMQWPIEVFVPENAAAELTDLLLSVGANIVRCPRLPNDPPGDPCVHRFRESVARGAIPFGVQGTENAWCLDGGRTIGWEMADSMERVSGPPLDRVFMQVGGGAFAACGSAGLYAGGLRPKLHAVQTAGCAPLARAWQHAVASGGGKNAGPRWSECMWAWENVQSSLADGILDDETYDWVGVCNAMADSGGSPVVATEQHVVSAYALAHKVTSIDVSPTGTAGLAGLLAIRGEIANDERVVVVFSGVRRHFMPLPTAQ
;
A
#
# COMPACT_ATOMS: atom_id res chain seq x y z
N THR A 1 -18.11 7.97 7.21
CA THR A 1 -18.48 8.33 8.62
C THR A 1 -18.18 9.80 8.91
N LEU A 2 -16.95 10.30 8.71
CA LEU A 2 -16.59 11.70 8.99
C LEU A 2 -17.44 12.68 8.16
N ALA A 3 -17.54 12.48 6.84
CA ALA A 3 -18.36 13.32 5.97
C ALA A 3 -19.82 13.36 6.42
N LYS A 4 -20.39 12.22 6.83
CA LYS A 4 -21.74 12.15 7.39
C LYS A 4 -21.88 12.99 8.68
N ALA A 5 -20.89 12.87 9.59
CA ALA A 5 -20.90 13.62 10.84
C ALA A 5 -20.79 15.13 10.62
N MET A 6 -20.06 15.55 9.58
CA MET A 6 -19.89 16.95 9.18
C MET A 6 -21.01 17.45 8.25
N GLN A 7 -21.98 16.62 7.87
CA GLN A 7 -23.01 16.90 6.86
C GLN A 7 -22.40 17.35 5.51
N TRP A 8 -21.22 16.82 5.17
CA TRP A 8 -20.52 17.13 3.95
C TRP A 8 -20.82 16.09 2.89
N PRO A 9 -21.30 16.47 1.69
CA PRO A 9 -21.53 15.52 0.62
C PRO A 9 -20.21 14.86 0.18
N ILE A 10 -20.24 13.54 -0.03
CA ILE A 10 -19.08 12.77 -0.47
C ILE A 10 -19.45 11.88 -1.65
N GLU A 11 -18.65 11.92 -2.71
CA GLU A 11 -18.67 10.97 -3.82
C GLU A 11 -17.59 9.92 -3.61
N VAL A 12 -17.93 8.65 -3.84
CA VAL A 12 -16.99 7.54 -3.77
C VAL A 12 -16.95 6.84 -5.13
N PHE A 13 -15.81 6.86 -5.76
CA PHE A 13 -15.55 6.22 -7.05
C PHE A 13 -15.20 4.76 -6.80
N VAL A 14 -15.97 3.86 -7.39
CA VAL A 14 -15.79 2.43 -7.19
C VAL A 14 -15.75 1.69 -8.53
N PRO A 15 -15.02 0.56 -8.64
CA PRO A 15 -15.06 -0.27 -9.84
C PRO A 15 -16.50 -0.68 -10.20
N GLU A 16 -16.76 -0.93 -11.48
CA GLU A 16 -18.08 -1.36 -11.95
C GLU A 16 -18.56 -2.63 -11.23
N ASN A 17 -17.63 -3.55 -10.98
CA ASN A 17 -17.88 -4.83 -10.32
C ASN A 17 -17.63 -4.80 -8.79
N ALA A 18 -17.63 -3.61 -8.18
CA ALA A 18 -17.49 -3.51 -6.73
C ALA A 18 -18.55 -4.33 -6.00
N ALA A 19 -18.13 -5.06 -4.97
CA ALA A 19 -19.02 -5.94 -4.17
C ALA A 19 -20.21 -5.17 -3.62
N ALA A 20 -21.40 -5.80 -3.68
CA ALA A 20 -22.64 -5.20 -3.21
C ALA A 20 -22.56 -4.82 -1.73
N GLU A 21 -21.99 -5.69 -0.90
CA GLU A 21 -21.83 -5.49 0.54
C GLU A 21 -21.02 -4.23 0.85
N LEU A 22 -19.99 -3.94 0.03
CA LEU A 22 -19.19 -2.73 0.19
C LEU A 22 -19.98 -1.48 -0.22
N THR A 23 -20.65 -1.53 -1.36
CA THR A 23 -21.47 -0.39 -1.84
C THR A 23 -22.64 -0.11 -0.92
N ASP A 24 -23.30 -1.13 -0.39
CA ASP A 24 -24.39 -1.00 0.57
C ASP A 24 -23.92 -0.36 1.89
N LEU A 25 -22.73 -0.76 2.37
CA LEU A 25 -22.12 -0.13 3.52
C LEU A 25 -21.82 1.36 3.28
N LEU A 26 -21.27 1.72 2.13
CA LEU A 26 -21.00 3.11 1.77
C LEU A 26 -22.30 3.94 1.66
N LEU A 27 -23.33 3.39 1.02
CA LEU A 27 -24.67 4.02 0.95
C LEU A 27 -25.27 4.22 2.34
N SER A 28 -25.16 3.25 3.24
CA SER A 28 -25.68 3.34 4.61
C SER A 28 -25.05 4.47 5.44
N VAL A 29 -23.82 4.86 5.11
CA VAL A 29 -23.15 6.01 5.73
C VAL A 29 -23.34 7.31 4.95
N GLY A 30 -24.18 7.31 3.90
CA GLY A 30 -24.59 8.50 3.16
C GLY A 30 -23.64 8.91 2.04
N ALA A 31 -22.81 7.99 1.53
CA ALA A 31 -21.96 8.28 0.37
C ALA A 31 -22.80 8.22 -0.93
N ASN A 32 -22.47 9.08 -1.89
CA ASN A 32 -22.90 8.97 -3.28
C ASN A 32 -21.91 8.06 -4.03
N ILE A 33 -22.40 6.97 -4.62
CA ILE A 33 -21.55 5.98 -5.31
C ILE A 33 -21.48 6.32 -6.80
N VAL A 34 -20.29 6.47 -7.31
CA VAL A 34 -20.00 6.62 -8.74
C VAL A 34 -19.31 5.34 -9.22
N ARG A 35 -20.03 4.50 -9.97
CA ARG A 35 -19.45 3.32 -10.61
C ARG A 35 -18.65 3.71 -11.83
N CYS A 36 -17.45 3.18 -11.95
CA CYS A 36 -16.46 3.58 -12.96
C CYS A 36 -16.16 2.40 -13.89
N PRO A 37 -17.00 2.14 -14.91
CA PRO A 37 -16.64 1.19 -15.95
C PRO A 37 -15.47 1.73 -16.77
N ARG A 38 -14.65 0.82 -17.31
CA ARG A 38 -13.65 1.20 -18.31
C ARG A 38 -14.35 1.50 -19.64
N LEU A 39 -14.11 2.70 -20.14
CA LEU A 39 -14.63 3.13 -21.45
C LEU A 39 -13.57 2.92 -22.55
N PRO A 40 -14.00 2.77 -23.84
CA PRO A 40 -13.07 2.51 -24.95
C PRO A 40 -11.98 3.58 -25.14
N ASN A 41 -12.24 4.81 -24.71
CA ASN A 41 -11.32 5.94 -24.86
C ASN A 41 -10.63 6.32 -23.52
N ASP A 42 -10.80 5.54 -22.47
CA ASP A 42 -10.10 5.80 -21.22
C ASP A 42 -8.58 5.60 -21.41
N PRO A 43 -7.76 6.48 -20.88
CA PRO A 43 -6.32 6.27 -20.87
C PRO A 43 -5.96 5.01 -20.06
N PRO A 44 -4.74 4.47 -20.19
CA PRO A 44 -4.24 3.43 -19.28
C PRO A 44 -4.36 3.87 -17.81
N GLY A 45 -4.53 2.92 -16.91
CA GLY A 45 -4.70 3.20 -15.47
C GLY A 45 -6.11 2.92 -14.96
N ASP A 46 -6.34 3.10 -13.66
CA ASP A 46 -7.62 2.82 -13.01
C ASP A 46 -8.70 3.85 -13.40
N PRO A 47 -9.84 3.42 -13.97
CA PRO A 47 -10.96 4.30 -14.27
C PRO A 47 -11.50 5.09 -13.07
N CYS A 48 -11.44 4.52 -11.86
CA CYS A 48 -11.87 5.21 -10.65
C CYS A 48 -10.98 6.42 -10.36
N VAL A 49 -9.67 6.26 -10.51
CA VAL A 49 -8.70 7.35 -10.33
C VAL A 49 -8.90 8.44 -11.40
N HIS A 50 -9.17 8.06 -12.65
CA HIS A 50 -9.45 9.02 -13.71
C HIS A 50 -10.70 9.85 -13.37
N ARG A 51 -11.82 9.22 -13.00
CA ARG A 51 -13.07 9.93 -12.65
C ARG A 51 -12.90 10.77 -11.39
N PHE A 52 -12.15 10.28 -10.41
CA PHE A 52 -11.78 11.05 -9.22
C PHE A 52 -11.01 12.32 -9.59
N ARG A 53 -9.95 12.21 -10.40
CA ARG A 53 -9.16 13.35 -10.86
C ARG A 53 -9.98 14.35 -11.67
N GLU A 54 -10.88 13.88 -12.53
CA GLU A 54 -11.83 14.73 -13.24
C GLU A 54 -12.74 15.51 -12.28
N SER A 55 -13.21 14.88 -11.20
CA SER A 55 -14.03 15.55 -10.18
C SER A 55 -13.22 16.60 -9.43
N VAL A 56 -11.99 16.29 -9.05
CA VAL A 56 -11.07 17.27 -8.42
C VAL A 56 -10.81 18.45 -9.35
N ALA A 57 -10.56 18.20 -10.64
CA ALA A 57 -10.37 19.27 -11.64
C ALA A 57 -11.61 20.18 -11.81
N ARG A 58 -12.81 19.67 -11.51
CA ARG A 58 -14.06 20.45 -11.47
C ARG A 58 -14.32 21.16 -10.15
N GLY A 59 -13.39 21.07 -9.18
CA GLY A 59 -13.44 21.77 -7.90
C GLY A 59 -13.85 20.91 -6.70
N ALA A 60 -13.94 19.59 -6.84
CA ALA A 60 -14.11 18.73 -5.67
C ALA A 60 -12.84 18.73 -4.80
N ILE A 61 -13.04 18.66 -3.49
CA ILE A 61 -11.92 18.54 -2.55
C ILE A 61 -11.46 17.08 -2.52
N PRO A 62 -10.16 16.80 -2.78
CA PRO A 62 -9.65 15.43 -2.73
C PRO A 62 -9.71 14.90 -1.29
N PHE A 63 -10.36 13.76 -1.12
CA PHE A 63 -10.48 13.04 0.16
C PHE A 63 -10.00 11.60 0.01
N GLY A 64 -8.92 11.43 -0.74
CA GLY A 64 -8.22 10.16 -0.95
C GLY A 64 -7.07 9.96 0.04
N VAL A 65 -6.46 8.79 -0.02
CA VAL A 65 -5.31 8.40 0.82
C VAL A 65 -3.96 8.53 0.08
N GLN A 66 -3.98 8.80 -1.22
CA GLN A 66 -2.78 9.01 -2.02
C GLN A 66 -2.23 10.41 -1.79
N GLY A 67 -0.95 10.51 -1.46
CA GLY A 67 -0.30 11.78 -1.15
C GLY A 67 -0.13 12.69 -2.36
N THR A 68 -0.13 12.14 -3.57
CA THR A 68 -0.14 12.91 -4.82
C THR A 68 -1.36 13.81 -4.97
N GLU A 69 -2.49 13.40 -4.42
CA GLU A 69 -3.75 14.14 -4.49
C GLU A 69 -4.06 14.88 -3.17
N ASN A 70 -3.59 14.32 -2.04
CA ASN A 70 -3.84 14.84 -0.70
C ASN A 70 -2.65 14.58 0.24
N ALA A 71 -1.69 15.48 0.28
CA ALA A 71 -0.49 15.35 1.11
C ALA A 71 -0.78 15.28 2.62
N TRP A 72 -1.90 15.83 3.09
CA TRP A 72 -2.29 15.77 4.51
C TRP A 72 -2.53 14.33 5.00
N CYS A 73 -2.94 13.40 4.11
CA CYS A 73 -3.12 12.01 4.49
C CYS A 73 -1.78 11.33 4.84
N LEU A 74 -0.70 11.69 4.15
CA LEU A 74 0.64 11.18 4.48
C LEU A 74 1.14 11.72 5.82
N ASP A 75 0.81 12.96 6.14
CA ASP A 75 1.20 13.53 7.44
C ASP A 75 0.50 12.83 8.60
N GLY A 76 -0.82 12.63 8.49
CA GLY A 76 -1.59 11.86 9.48
C GLY A 76 -1.15 10.40 9.60
N GLY A 77 -0.74 9.78 8.50
CA GLY A 77 -0.29 8.38 8.46
C GLY A 77 1.07 8.13 9.15
N ARG A 78 1.84 9.16 9.46
CA ARG A 78 3.12 9.02 10.19
C ARG A 78 2.97 8.45 11.60
N THR A 79 1.77 8.52 12.18
CA THR A 79 1.51 8.04 13.54
C THR A 79 1.91 6.59 13.75
N ILE A 80 1.70 5.71 12.76
CA ILE A 80 2.13 4.31 12.86
C ILE A 80 3.65 4.17 12.99
N GLY A 81 4.41 5.00 12.27
CA GLY A 81 5.87 5.02 12.38
C GLY A 81 6.35 5.53 13.74
N TRP A 82 5.69 6.56 14.27
CA TRP A 82 5.98 7.07 15.62
C TRP A 82 5.67 6.04 16.70
N GLU A 83 4.53 5.34 16.61
CA GLU A 83 4.15 4.28 17.54
C GLU A 83 5.14 3.10 17.51
N MET A 84 5.62 2.73 16.31
CA MET A 84 6.69 1.73 16.19
C MET A 84 7.99 2.21 16.84
N ALA A 85 8.41 3.46 16.61
CA ALA A 85 9.62 4.02 17.19
C ALA A 85 9.55 4.06 18.73
N ASP A 86 8.45 4.58 19.28
CA ASP A 86 8.19 4.61 20.72
C ASP A 86 8.17 3.20 21.33
N SER A 87 7.57 2.25 20.64
CA SER A 87 7.55 0.85 21.08
C SER A 87 8.93 0.22 21.09
N MET A 88 9.75 0.53 20.08
CA MET A 88 11.14 0.03 20.03
C MET A 88 12.02 0.64 21.11
N GLU A 89 11.81 1.89 21.50
CA GLU A 89 12.51 2.54 22.60
C GLU A 89 12.19 1.87 23.96
N ARG A 90 10.94 1.46 24.14
CA ARG A 90 10.50 0.78 25.39
C ARG A 90 10.96 -0.67 25.50
N VAL A 91 11.24 -1.33 24.37
CA VAL A 91 11.66 -2.73 24.36
C VAL A 91 13.17 -2.81 24.25
N SER A 92 13.85 -3.22 25.32
CA SER A 92 15.29 -3.45 25.32
C SER A 92 15.70 -4.44 24.22
N GLY A 93 16.82 -4.19 23.56
CA GLY A 93 17.36 -5.09 22.55
C GLY A 93 18.18 -4.36 21.48
N PRO A 94 18.65 -5.08 20.46
CA PRO A 94 19.39 -4.50 19.35
C PRO A 94 18.51 -3.51 18.56
N PRO A 95 19.11 -2.64 17.74
CA PRO A 95 18.36 -1.78 16.81
C PRO A 95 17.42 -2.59 15.91
N LEU A 96 16.39 -1.93 15.37
CA LEU A 96 15.54 -2.51 14.34
C LEU A 96 16.30 -2.53 13.01
N ASP A 97 16.50 -3.73 12.42
CA ASP A 97 17.28 -3.91 11.20
C ASP A 97 16.42 -3.77 9.95
N ARG A 98 15.23 -4.35 9.96
CA ARG A 98 14.34 -4.37 8.78
C ARG A 98 12.87 -4.12 9.16
N VAL A 99 12.16 -3.49 8.23
CA VAL A 99 10.69 -3.38 8.27
C VAL A 99 10.11 -3.81 6.93
N PHE A 100 9.07 -4.65 6.99
CA PHE A 100 8.33 -5.10 5.81
C PHE A 100 6.94 -4.47 5.81
N MET A 101 6.62 -3.77 4.74
CA MET A 101 5.31 -3.12 4.53
C MET A 101 4.76 -3.50 3.16
N GLN A 102 3.49 -3.89 3.10
CA GLN A 102 2.78 -4.12 1.85
C GLN A 102 2.50 -2.81 1.13
N VAL A 103 2.55 -2.86 -0.21
CA VAL A 103 2.41 -1.68 -1.05
C VAL A 103 1.49 -1.95 -2.24
N GLY A 104 0.38 -1.22 -2.29
CA GLY A 104 -0.40 -0.95 -3.48
C GLY A 104 -0.08 0.46 -3.95
N GLY A 105 -0.90 1.45 -3.62
CA GLY A 105 -0.69 2.87 -3.98
C GLY A 105 0.49 3.54 -3.30
N GLY A 106 1.05 2.98 -2.22
CA GLY A 106 2.31 3.42 -1.62
C GLY A 106 2.20 4.37 -0.43
N ALA A 107 1.07 5.03 -0.23
CA ALA A 107 0.88 6.02 0.84
C ALA A 107 1.26 5.48 2.22
N PHE A 108 0.79 4.26 2.56
CA PHE A 108 1.04 3.62 3.84
C PHE A 108 2.54 3.41 4.14
N ALA A 109 3.31 2.90 3.16
CA ALA A 109 4.74 2.68 3.33
C ALA A 109 5.52 4.00 3.36
N ALA A 110 5.12 4.99 2.55
CA ALA A 110 5.73 6.32 2.53
C ALA A 110 5.55 7.05 3.87
N CYS A 111 4.32 7.10 4.40
CA CYS A 111 4.05 7.78 5.67
C CYS A 111 4.61 7.01 6.88
N GLY A 112 4.50 5.68 6.90
CA GLY A 112 5.03 4.85 7.98
C GLY A 112 6.55 4.97 8.11
N SER A 113 7.28 4.92 6.98
CA SER A 113 8.73 5.12 6.97
C SER A 113 9.13 6.54 7.39
N ALA A 114 8.40 7.57 6.93
CA ALA A 114 8.63 8.94 7.36
C ALA A 114 8.43 9.12 8.87
N GLY A 115 7.44 8.45 9.44
CA GLY A 115 7.20 8.42 10.89
C GLY A 115 8.34 7.72 11.67
N LEU A 116 8.80 6.56 11.19
CA LEU A 116 9.95 5.85 11.76
C LEU A 116 11.20 6.75 11.76
N TYR A 117 11.47 7.43 10.65
CA TYR A 117 12.65 8.32 10.52
C TYR A 117 12.56 9.53 11.44
N ALA A 118 11.38 10.12 11.58
CA ALA A 118 11.14 11.20 12.53
C ALA A 118 11.32 10.73 13.98
N GLY A 119 10.99 9.47 14.28
CA GLY A 119 11.25 8.81 15.57
C GLY A 119 12.69 8.30 15.75
N GLY A 120 13.60 8.62 14.82
CA GLY A 120 15.04 8.30 14.93
C GLY A 120 15.43 6.88 14.49
N LEU A 121 14.50 6.07 13.98
CA LEU A 121 14.78 4.72 13.47
C LEU A 121 14.93 4.71 11.95
N ARG A 122 15.90 3.94 11.46
CA ARG A 122 16.17 3.80 10.02
C ARG A 122 16.39 2.35 9.61
N PRO A 123 15.43 1.46 9.87
CA PRO A 123 15.54 0.08 9.41
C PRO A 123 15.49 0.03 7.88
N LYS A 124 16.09 -1.01 7.29
CA LYS A 124 15.92 -1.29 5.86
C LYS A 124 14.45 -1.47 5.53
N LEU A 125 13.89 -0.57 4.74
CA LEU A 125 12.49 -0.69 4.28
C LEU A 125 12.40 -1.70 3.14
N HIS A 126 11.61 -2.73 3.32
CA HIS A 126 11.20 -3.64 2.26
C HIS A 126 9.73 -3.40 1.90
N ALA A 127 9.51 -2.81 0.73
CA ALA A 127 8.18 -2.57 0.17
C ALA A 127 7.73 -3.82 -0.61
N VAL A 128 6.62 -4.44 -0.18
CA VAL A 128 6.21 -5.75 -0.67
C VAL A 128 5.04 -5.61 -1.65
N GLN A 129 5.20 -6.18 -2.84
CA GLN A 129 4.15 -6.33 -3.86
C GLN A 129 4.00 -7.79 -4.28
N THR A 130 2.93 -8.12 -5.00
CA THR A 130 2.71 -9.46 -5.55
C THR A 130 3.31 -9.60 -6.94
N ALA A 131 3.68 -10.81 -7.34
CA ALA A 131 4.22 -11.07 -8.67
C ALA A 131 3.24 -10.72 -9.80
N GLY A 132 1.93 -10.77 -9.52
CA GLY A 132 0.88 -10.42 -10.48
C GLY A 132 0.68 -8.91 -10.69
N CYS A 133 1.21 -8.07 -9.78
CA CYS A 133 1.12 -6.61 -9.87
C CYS A 133 2.25 -5.98 -9.04
N ALA A 134 3.33 -5.54 -9.69
CA ALA A 134 4.52 -5.01 -9.03
C ALA A 134 5.07 -3.72 -9.67
N PRO A 135 4.23 -2.68 -9.87
CA PRO A 135 4.66 -1.44 -10.52
C PRO A 135 5.77 -0.71 -9.75
N LEU A 136 5.79 -0.76 -8.41
CA LEU A 136 6.86 -0.17 -7.61
C LEU A 136 8.21 -0.86 -7.85
N ALA A 137 8.24 -2.19 -7.91
CA ALA A 137 9.47 -2.92 -8.16
C ALA A 137 10.04 -2.58 -9.55
N ARG A 138 9.17 -2.42 -10.56
CA ARG A 138 9.54 -1.94 -11.89
C ARG A 138 10.08 -0.51 -11.84
N ALA A 139 9.37 0.39 -11.17
CA ALA A 139 9.81 1.78 -11.02
C ALA A 139 11.17 1.90 -10.33
N TRP A 140 11.39 1.11 -9.28
CA TRP A 140 12.68 1.04 -8.59
C TRP A 140 13.82 0.65 -9.52
N GLN A 141 13.64 -0.39 -10.35
CA GLN A 141 14.65 -0.83 -11.31
C GLN A 141 15.00 0.28 -12.30
N HIS A 142 14.00 0.98 -12.86
CA HIS A 142 14.21 2.10 -13.77
C HIS A 142 14.89 3.30 -13.07
N ALA A 143 14.49 3.62 -11.86
CA ALA A 143 15.08 4.72 -11.11
C ALA A 143 16.53 4.44 -10.73
N VAL A 144 16.85 3.22 -10.28
CA VAL A 144 18.22 2.84 -9.90
C VAL A 144 19.14 2.75 -11.13
N ALA A 145 18.67 2.14 -12.22
CA ALA A 145 19.45 2.02 -13.46
C ALA A 145 19.86 3.37 -14.07
N SER A 146 19.10 4.42 -13.77
CA SER A 146 19.34 5.77 -14.31
C SER A 146 19.92 6.76 -13.30
N GLY A 147 20.60 6.27 -12.26
CA GLY A 147 21.43 7.09 -11.38
C GLY A 147 20.81 7.56 -10.07
N GLY A 148 19.66 7.02 -9.66
CA GLY A 148 19.20 7.14 -8.29
C GLY A 148 17.72 7.39 -8.07
N GLY A 149 17.16 6.65 -7.10
CA GLY A 149 15.79 6.80 -6.63
C GLY A 149 15.49 8.18 -6.00
N LYS A 150 16.50 8.88 -5.49
CA LYS A 150 16.34 10.17 -4.80
C LYS A 150 15.84 11.32 -5.69
N ASN A 151 16.05 11.25 -7.02
CA ASN A 151 15.65 12.27 -7.98
C ASN A 151 14.65 11.73 -9.02
N ALA A 152 13.90 10.70 -8.67
CA ALA A 152 12.99 10.03 -9.58
C ALA A 152 11.71 10.83 -9.88
N GLY A 153 11.29 11.73 -8.98
CA GLY A 153 10.06 12.51 -9.13
C GLY A 153 9.93 13.26 -10.46
N PRO A 154 10.93 14.03 -10.92
CA PRO A 154 10.90 14.72 -12.23
C PRO A 154 10.80 13.77 -13.43
N ARG A 155 11.13 12.50 -13.24
CA ARG A 155 11.14 11.44 -14.26
C ARG A 155 9.97 10.47 -14.09
N TRP A 156 8.87 10.95 -13.56
CA TRP A 156 7.69 10.12 -13.26
C TRP A 156 7.32 9.20 -14.41
N SER A 157 7.02 9.74 -15.58
CA SER A 157 6.57 8.98 -16.75
C SER A 157 7.58 7.98 -17.31
N GLU A 158 8.86 8.12 -16.96
CA GLU A 158 9.91 7.16 -17.35
C GLU A 158 10.00 5.96 -16.41
N CYS A 159 9.52 6.11 -15.18
CA CYS A 159 9.66 5.11 -14.14
C CYS A 159 8.34 4.44 -13.74
N MET A 160 7.23 5.20 -13.72
CA MET A 160 5.93 4.73 -13.26
C MET A 160 4.87 4.88 -14.35
N TRP A 161 4.23 3.78 -14.67
CA TRP A 161 3.06 3.69 -15.56
C TRP A 161 2.19 2.48 -15.17
N ALA A 162 0.94 2.46 -15.62
CA ALA A 162 -0.01 1.42 -15.27
C ALA A 162 0.51 0.00 -15.61
N TRP A 163 0.28 -0.94 -14.69
CA TRP A 163 0.59 -2.35 -14.91
C TRP A 163 -0.36 -2.94 -15.94
N GLU A 164 0.20 -3.57 -16.96
CA GLU A 164 -0.54 -3.93 -18.17
C GLU A 164 -1.54 -5.06 -17.97
N ASN A 165 -1.24 -5.98 -17.06
CA ASN A 165 -2.07 -7.17 -16.80
C ASN A 165 -2.04 -7.51 -15.31
N VAL A 166 -2.92 -6.88 -14.55
CA VAL A 166 -3.09 -7.17 -13.12
C VAL A 166 -3.70 -8.55 -12.94
N GLN A 167 -2.94 -9.46 -12.35
CA GLN A 167 -3.42 -10.80 -12.02
C GLN A 167 -4.08 -10.81 -10.64
N SER A 168 -5.05 -11.72 -10.46
CA SER A 168 -5.69 -11.91 -9.16
C SER A 168 -4.71 -12.39 -8.09
N SER A 169 -4.93 -11.96 -6.85
CA SER A 169 -4.17 -12.41 -5.68
C SER A 169 -5.10 -12.46 -4.47
N LEU A 170 -4.76 -13.31 -3.53
CA LEU A 170 -5.41 -13.30 -2.20
C LEU A 170 -5.21 -11.96 -1.49
N ALA A 171 -4.09 -11.27 -1.78
CA ALA A 171 -3.78 -9.92 -1.30
C ALA A 171 -4.33 -8.84 -2.26
N ASP A 172 -5.62 -8.90 -2.56
CA ASP A 172 -6.32 -8.07 -3.55
C ASP A 172 -6.23 -6.56 -3.28
N GLY A 173 -6.14 -6.16 -2.03
CA GLY A 173 -6.07 -4.74 -1.64
C GLY A 173 -4.73 -4.06 -1.89
N ILE A 174 -3.75 -4.74 -2.51
CA ILE A 174 -2.49 -4.13 -2.98
C ILE A 174 -2.27 -4.31 -4.49
N LEU A 175 -3.31 -4.58 -5.25
CA LEU A 175 -3.26 -4.76 -6.69
C LEU A 175 -3.49 -3.43 -7.45
N ASP A 176 -3.00 -2.32 -6.89
CA ASP A 176 -3.01 -1.04 -7.62
C ASP A 176 -2.08 -1.13 -8.84
N ASP A 177 -2.60 -0.83 -10.01
CA ASP A 177 -1.85 -0.87 -11.27
C ASP A 177 -0.74 0.19 -11.36
N GLU A 178 -0.83 1.26 -10.56
CA GLU A 178 0.23 2.22 -10.30
C GLU A 178 0.47 2.38 -8.80
N THR A 179 1.73 2.56 -8.42
CA THR A 179 2.05 2.97 -7.04
C THR A 179 2.13 4.49 -6.99
N TYR A 180 1.04 5.13 -6.61
CA TYR A 180 0.89 6.60 -6.69
C TYR A 180 1.91 7.37 -5.84
N ASP A 181 2.28 6.85 -4.68
CA ASP A 181 3.29 7.46 -3.78
C ASP A 181 4.69 6.83 -3.92
N TRP A 182 4.99 6.24 -5.08
CA TRP A 182 6.23 5.49 -5.34
C TRP A 182 7.51 6.28 -5.06
N VAL A 183 7.52 7.59 -5.32
CA VAL A 183 8.71 8.43 -5.10
C VAL A 183 9.10 8.45 -3.62
N GLY A 184 8.12 8.62 -2.73
CA GLY A 184 8.35 8.60 -1.29
C GLY A 184 8.86 7.24 -0.81
N VAL A 185 8.28 6.15 -1.33
CA VAL A 185 8.69 4.78 -0.98
C VAL A 185 10.09 4.48 -1.52
N CYS A 186 10.39 4.85 -2.77
CA CYS A 186 11.74 4.68 -3.35
C CYS A 186 12.80 5.46 -2.58
N ASN A 187 12.51 6.70 -2.18
CA ASN A 187 13.43 7.49 -1.37
C ASN A 187 13.68 6.82 -0.01
N ALA A 188 12.63 6.35 0.65
CA ALA A 188 12.75 5.66 1.93
C ALA A 188 13.58 4.37 1.83
N MET A 189 13.38 3.57 0.78
CA MET A 189 14.21 2.38 0.50
C MET A 189 15.66 2.76 0.24
N ALA A 190 15.91 3.78 -0.60
CA ALA A 190 17.27 4.23 -0.92
C ALA A 190 18.02 4.77 0.31
N ASP A 191 17.32 5.53 1.17
CA ASP A 191 17.90 6.13 2.37
C ASP A 191 18.19 5.11 3.47
N SER A 192 17.43 4.01 3.52
CA SER A 192 17.60 2.95 4.51
C SER A 192 18.45 1.77 4.03
N GLY A 193 18.82 1.72 2.75
CA GLY A 193 19.48 0.56 2.15
C GLY A 193 18.52 -0.64 2.00
N GLY A 194 17.22 -0.39 1.96
CA GLY A 194 16.19 -1.38 1.68
C GLY A 194 15.95 -1.55 0.17
N SER A 195 14.93 -2.32 -0.17
CA SER A 195 14.58 -2.65 -1.57
C SER A 195 13.14 -3.14 -1.68
N PRO A 196 12.52 -3.06 -2.86
CA PRO A 196 11.24 -3.73 -3.08
C PRO A 196 11.42 -5.26 -3.03
N VAL A 197 10.37 -5.94 -2.60
CA VAL A 197 10.29 -7.40 -2.60
C VAL A 197 9.03 -7.82 -3.35
N VAL A 198 9.18 -8.70 -4.33
CA VAL A 198 8.06 -9.27 -5.09
C VAL A 198 7.76 -10.66 -4.57
N ALA A 199 6.62 -10.81 -3.89
CA ALA A 199 6.17 -12.08 -3.34
C ALA A 199 5.32 -12.85 -4.36
N THR A 200 5.54 -14.16 -4.47
CA THR A 200 4.65 -15.05 -5.25
C THR A 200 3.33 -15.27 -4.51
N GLU A 201 2.31 -15.73 -5.21
CA GLU A 201 1.02 -16.08 -4.60
C GLU A 201 1.17 -17.17 -3.52
N GLN A 202 2.10 -18.12 -3.72
CA GLN A 202 2.41 -19.13 -2.69
C GLN A 202 2.95 -18.50 -1.39
N HIS A 203 3.76 -17.43 -1.48
CA HIS A 203 4.22 -16.68 -0.31
C HIS A 203 3.05 -15.96 0.38
N VAL A 204 2.11 -15.40 -0.38
CA VAL A 204 0.91 -14.73 0.16
C VAL A 204 0.04 -15.72 0.94
N VAL A 205 -0.27 -16.87 0.35
CA VAL A 205 -1.04 -17.95 1.01
C VAL A 205 -0.34 -18.43 2.28
N SER A 206 0.98 -18.67 2.19
CA SER A 206 1.77 -19.16 3.33
C SER A 206 1.83 -18.11 4.46
N ALA A 207 1.99 -16.83 4.12
CA ALA A 207 2.01 -15.74 5.09
C ALA A 207 0.68 -15.60 5.83
N TYR A 208 -0.43 -15.67 5.10
CA TYR A 208 -1.76 -15.62 5.68
C TYR A 208 -1.98 -16.77 6.68
N ALA A 209 -1.69 -18.00 6.26
CA ALA A 209 -1.81 -19.18 7.12
C ALA A 209 -0.90 -19.10 8.37
N LEU A 210 0.36 -18.64 8.18
CA LEU A 210 1.31 -18.51 9.27
C LEU A 210 0.86 -17.45 10.29
N ALA A 211 0.42 -16.28 9.84
CA ALA A 211 -0.05 -15.21 10.71
C ALA A 211 -1.17 -15.69 11.65
N HIS A 212 -2.17 -16.38 11.11
CA HIS A 212 -3.28 -16.94 11.89
C HIS A 212 -2.85 -18.10 12.82
N LYS A 213 -1.77 -18.81 12.48
CA LYS A 213 -1.24 -19.88 13.32
C LYS A 213 -0.48 -19.36 14.53
N VAL A 214 0.25 -18.23 14.38
CA VAL A 214 1.22 -17.76 15.39
C VAL A 214 0.78 -16.50 16.13
N THR A 215 -0.31 -15.87 15.69
CA THR A 215 -0.89 -14.70 16.36
C THR A 215 -2.39 -14.86 16.54
N SER A 216 -2.98 -14.06 17.45
CA SER A 216 -4.44 -13.95 17.62
C SER A 216 -5.04 -12.80 16.79
N ILE A 217 -4.27 -12.22 15.87
CA ILE A 217 -4.71 -11.08 15.07
C ILE A 217 -5.54 -11.59 13.90
N ASP A 218 -6.78 -11.13 13.77
CA ASP A 218 -7.67 -11.43 12.65
C ASP A 218 -7.30 -10.56 11.42
N VAL A 219 -6.10 -10.79 10.91
CA VAL A 219 -5.53 -10.03 9.80
C VAL A 219 -6.02 -10.57 8.45
N SER A 220 -6.23 -9.68 7.48
CA SER A 220 -6.59 -10.05 6.10
C SER A 220 -5.38 -10.55 5.31
N PRO A 221 -5.59 -11.25 4.17
CA PRO A 221 -4.47 -11.61 3.29
C PRO A 221 -3.66 -10.41 2.82
N THR A 222 -4.31 -9.30 2.47
CA THR A 222 -3.66 -8.02 2.17
C THR A 222 -2.83 -7.53 3.37
N GLY A 223 -3.39 -7.60 4.58
CA GLY A 223 -2.71 -7.18 5.79
C GLY A 223 -1.48 -8.01 6.14
N THR A 224 -1.38 -9.25 5.65
CA THR A 224 -0.22 -10.14 5.86
C THR A 224 0.81 -10.10 4.73
N ALA A 225 0.59 -9.32 3.67
CA ALA A 225 1.49 -9.35 2.51
C ALA A 225 2.92 -8.89 2.82
N GLY A 226 3.11 -8.06 3.85
CA GLY A 226 4.45 -7.76 4.39
C GLY A 226 5.19 -9.03 4.85
N LEU A 227 4.48 -9.97 5.51
CA LEU A 227 5.05 -11.26 5.89
C LEU A 227 5.37 -12.14 4.67
N ALA A 228 4.58 -12.05 3.60
CA ALA A 228 4.90 -12.74 2.34
C ALA A 228 6.24 -12.27 1.77
N GLY A 229 6.54 -10.99 1.85
CA GLY A 229 7.85 -10.44 1.47
C GLY A 229 8.99 -10.96 2.35
N LEU A 230 8.79 -11.02 3.66
CA LEU A 230 9.76 -11.63 4.57
C LEU A 230 10.04 -13.09 4.20
N LEU A 231 8.98 -13.87 3.93
CA LEU A 231 9.13 -15.27 3.53
C LEU A 231 9.88 -15.42 2.20
N ALA A 232 9.63 -14.50 1.25
CA ALA A 232 10.27 -14.52 -0.08
C ALA A 232 11.79 -14.34 -0.01
N ILE A 233 12.29 -13.52 0.94
CA ILE A 233 13.73 -13.25 1.11
C ILE A 233 14.26 -13.82 2.43
N ARG A 234 13.61 -14.81 3.02
CA ARG A 234 13.99 -15.37 4.34
C ARG A 234 15.45 -15.80 4.40
N GLY A 235 16.01 -16.32 3.30
CA GLY A 235 17.39 -16.73 3.23
C GLY A 235 18.43 -15.60 3.27
N GLU A 236 18.01 -14.35 3.10
CA GLU A 236 18.85 -13.16 3.15
C GLU A 236 18.84 -12.48 4.54
N ILE A 237 18.03 -12.99 5.46
CA ILE A 237 17.85 -12.42 6.78
C ILE A 237 18.62 -13.25 7.80
N ALA A 238 19.58 -12.63 8.47
CA ALA A 238 20.34 -13.29 9.52
C ALA A 238 19.44 -13.60 10.74
N ASN A 239 19.82 -14.64 11.50
CA ASN A 239 18.98 -15.08 12.64
C ASN A 239 18.97 -14.10 13.82
N ASP A 240 19.93 -13.22 13.90
CA ASP A 240 20.08 -12.18 14.91
C ASP A 240 19.50 -10.81 14.49
N GLU A 241 19.07 -10.67 13.24
CA GLU A 241 18.39 -9.45 12.78
C GLU A 241 17.03 -9.29 13.46
N ARG A 242 16.77 -8.08 13.93
CA ARG A 242 15.47 -7.67 14.48
C ARG A 242 14.58 -7.13 13.36
N VAL A 243 13.46 -7.79 13.16
CA VAL A 243 12.57 -7.53 12.04
C VAL A 243 11.18 -7.17 12.52
N VAL A 244 10.60 -6.13 11.92
CA VAL A 244 9.17 -5.79 12.06
C VAL A 244 8.44 -6.09 10.78
N VAL A 245 7.30 -6.76 10.90
CA VAL A 245 6.32 -6.93 9.83
C VAL A 245 5.05 -6.22 10.24
N VAL A 246 4.55 -5.33 9.37
CA VAL A 246 3.34 -4.57 9.68
C VAL A 246 2.11 -5.34 9.22
N PHE A 247 1.24 -5.69 10.14
CA PHE A 247 -0.09 -6.21 9.86
C PHE A 247 -1.09 -5.04 9.83
N SER A 248 -1.66 -4.74 8.66
CA SER A 248 -2.40 -3.49 8.46
C SER A 248 -3.92 -3.67 8.37
N GLY A 249 -4.41 -4.66 7.66
CA GLY A 249 -5.83 -4.85 7.40
C GLY A 249 -6.43 -6.01 8.20
N VAL A 250 -7.62 -5.83 8.75
CA VAL A 250 -8.41 -6.91 9.35
C VAL A 250 -9.22 -7.63 8.27
N ARG A 251 -9.54 -8.90 8.52
CA ARG A 251 -10.46 -9.65 7.67
C ARG A 251 -11.89 -9.09 7.80
N ARG A 252 -12.51 -8.81 6.68
CA ARG A 252 -13.93 -8.44 6.64
C ARG A 252 -14.77 -9.72 6.49
N HIS A 253 -15.28 -10.24 7.59
CA HIS A 253 -15.99 -11.53 7.60
C HIS A 253 -17.28 -11.56 6.77
N PHE A 254 -17.85 -10.41 6.43
CA PHE A 254 -18.99 -10.29 5.54
C PHE A 254 -18.60 -10.34 4.05
N MET A 255 -17.31 -10.34 3.74
CA MET A 255 -16.81 -10.48 2.36
C MET A 255 -16.15 -11.85 2.21
N PRO A 256 -16.43 -12.59 1.12
CA PRO A 256 -15.68 -13.81 0.82
C PRO A 256 -14.19 -13.50 0.63
N LEU A 257 -13.32 -14.49 0.92
CA LEU A 257 -11.91 -14.35 0.53
C LEU A 257 -11.81 -14.32 -0.99
N PRO A 258 -10.95 -13.45 -1.56
CA PRO A 258 -10.62 -13.52 -2.98
C PRO A 258 -10.14 -14.92 -3.35
N THR A 259 -10.61 -15.44 -4.46
CA THR A 259 -10.11 -16.72 -4.98
C THR A 259 -8.83 -16.46 -5.77
N ALA A 260 -7.72 -17.03 -5.32
CA ALA A 260 -6.53 -17.16 -6.16
C ALA A 260 -6.89 -18.06 -7.35
N GLN A 261 -6.80 -17.54 -8.56
CA GLN A 261 -6.98 -18.30 -9.81
C GLN A 261 -5.66 -18.89 -10.26
#